data_7747b5e6ee9454cd1e5b43fc1bc9585b
#
_entry.id   7747b5e6ee9454cd1e5b43fc1bc9585b
#
_cell.length_a   1.000
_cell.length_b   1.000
_cell.length_c   1.000
_cell.angle_alpha   90.00
_cell.angle_beta   90.00
_cell.angle_gamma   90.00
#
_symmetry.space_group_name_H-M   'P 1'
#
loop_
_entity.id
_entity.type
_entity.pdbx_description
1 polymer ?
#
loop_
_entity_poly.entity_id
_entity_poly.type
_entity_poly.pdbx_seq_one_letter_code
_entity_poly.pdbx_strand_id
1 'polypeptide(L)'
;MLTRIYKEDKDALKEYLMSRTQDLSTDVLVTVSNIIQDVKENKDEACLKYTQQFDKVSLDTMEVSQEEWDAQILKCDDSFVEAMKLAKENIEDFHKLQKKGGYLLQKEKGIYLGQRVLPLEAVGIYVPGGRAQYPSSVLMNALPAKIAGVQNVVMVTPPDKNGTIHPNIAYAAKLAGVDKIYKIGGAQAIAALAYGTQTIDRVDKIVGPGNIYVAAAKKLVYGTVDIDMIAGPSEILVVADEKANAEYVAADLLSQAEHDPMASAILLTTSKGLLDLVNQELLKQSAVLPKKEIVEQSLKNYGKAIVCDSIEECISISNEIAPEHLELMIQNPMEHLQEVKNAGSVFLGYYTCESIGDYFGGTNHVLPTSGTARFSSALSVDSFIKKSSYLYYSNQAIKAYGKYIETIASEEHLQAHANAAKVRMK
;
A
#
# COMPACT_ATOMS: atom_id res chain seq x y z
N MET A 1 26.76 -0.77 9.65
CA MET A 1 27.43 0.06 8.63
C MET A 1 26.98 -0.40 7.26
N LEU A 2 26.83 0.55 6.32
CA LEU A 2 26.47 0.25 4.95
C LEU A 2 27.60 -0.51 4.23
N THR A 3 27.24 -1.57 3.51
CA THR A 3 28.18 -2.31 2.67
C THR A 3 28.28 -1.59 1.32
N ARG A 4 29.51 -1.26 0.90
CA ARG A 4 29.74 -0.59 -0.37
C ARG A 4 29.57 -1.56 -1.54
N ILE A 5 28.77 -1.18 -2.52
CA ILE A 5 28.74 -1.77 -3.87
C ILE A 5 29.49 -0.80 -4.78
N TYR A 6 30.44 -1.29 -5.57
CA TYR A 6 31.11 -0.46 -6.56
C TYR A 6 30.21 -0.32 -7.79
N LYS A 7 30.10 0.89 -8.34
CA LYS A 7 29.19 1.19 -9.46
C LYS A 7 29.47 0.39 -10.73
N GLU A 8 30.73 -0.04 -10.90
CA GLU A 8 31.18 -0.89 -12.02
C GLU A 8 30.70 -2.35 -11.84
N ASP A 9 30.37 -2.76 -10.63
CA ASP A 9 29.94 -4.13 -10.30
C ASP A 9 28.42 -4.28 -10.50
N LYS A 10 28.01 -4.34 -11.75
CA LYS A 10 26.60 -4.51 -12.13
C LYS A 10 26.03 -5.85 -11.67
N ASP A 11 26.88 -6.87 -11.54
CA ASP A 11 26.44 -8.19 -11.10
C ASP A 11 26.11 -8.16 -9.60
N ALA A 12 26.91 -7.49 -8.77
CA ALA A 12 26.61 -7.30 -7.35
C ALA A 12 25.31 -6.50 -7.12
N LEU A 13 25.07 -5.45 -7.92
CA LEU A 13 23.80 -4.72 -7.86
C LEU A 13 22.63 -5.60 -8.26
N LYS A 14 22.77 -6.36 -9.35
CA LYS A 14 21.71 -7.28 -9.80
C LYS A 14 21.42 -8.39 -8.79
N GLU A 15 22.44 -8.99 -8.21
CA GLU A 15 22.32 -9.99 -7.16
C GLU A 15 21.60 -9.40 -5.92
N TYR A 16 21.98 -8.19 -5.53
CA TYR A 16 21.30 -7.47 -4.45
C TYR A 16 19.80 -7.23 -4.77
N LEU A 17 19.47 -6.77 -5.98
CA LEU A 17 18.07 -6.56 -6.39
C LEU A 17 17.26 -7.86 -6.37
N MET A 18 17.86 -8.97 -6.80
CA MET A 18 17.22 -10.29 -6.73
C MET A 18 17.00 -10.75 -5.29
N SER A 19 17.95 -10.46 -4.38
CA SER A 19 17.84 -10.85 -2.96
C SER A 19 16.72 -10.11 -2.21
N ARG A 20 16.26 -8.98 -2.72
CA ARG A 20 15.14 -8.20 -2.15
C ARG A 20 13.76 -8.77 -2.49
N THR A 21 13.68 -9.62 -3.50
CA THR A 21 12.41 -10.25 -3.88
C THR A 21 12.05 -11.32 -2.85
N GLN A 22 10.99 -11.08 -2.11
CA GLN A 22 10.52 -12.04 -1.11
C GLN A 22 9.69 -13.12 -1.81
N ASP A 23 10.29 -14.27 -2.07
CA ASP A 23 9.55 -15.45 -2.48
C ASP A 23 8.81 -16.04 -1.26
N LEU A 24 7.49 -16.10 -1.37
CA LEU A 24 6.67 -16.78 -0.37
C LEU A 24 7.00 -18.28 -0.40
N SER A 25 7.51 -18.80 0.71
CA SER A 25 7.86 -20.23 0.78
C SER A 25 6.61 -21.10 0.57
N THR A 26 6.84 -22.28 0.00
CA THR A 26 5.76 -23.27 -0.22
C THR A 26 5.03 -23.61 1.08
N ASP A 27 5.74 -23.71 2.20
CA ASP A 27 5.16 -24.04 3.51
C ASP A 27 4.20 -22.95 4.00
N VAL A 28 4.56 -21.68 3.81
CA VAL A 28 3.67 -20.54 4.12
C VAL A 28 2.42 -20.59 3.25
N LEU A 29 2.57 -20.82 1.95
CA LEU A 29 1.43 -20.90 1.02
C LEU A 29 0.48 -22.06 1.36
N VAL A 30 1.01 -23.24 1.67
CA VAL A 30 0.21 -24.40 2.09
C VAL A 30 -0.52 -24.12 3.41
N THR A 31 0.18 -23.56 4.40
CA THR A 31 -0.43 -23.21 5.69
C THR A 31 -1.57 -22.23 5.51
N VAL A 32 -1.37 -21.16 4.73
CA VAL A 32 -2.37 -20.12 4.48
C VAL A 32 -3.54 -20.69 3.65
N SER A 33 -3.27 -21.54 2.67
CA SER A 33 -4.32 -22.20 1.87
C SER A 33 -5.25 -23.04 2.76
N ASN A 34 -4.70 -23.76 3.72
CA ASN A 34 -5.48 -24.54 4.68
C ASN A 34 -6.34 -23.65 5.59
N ILE A 35 -5.79 -22.52 6.07
CA ILE A 35 -6.55 -21.54 6.85
C ILE A 35 -7.71 -20.96 6.04
N ILE A 36 -7.44 -20.56 4.79
CA ILE A 36 -8.48 -20.03 3.90
C ILE A 36 -9.59 -21.06 3.68
N GLN A 37 -9.24 -22.33 3.44
CA GLN A 37 -10.22 -23.39 3.24
C GLN A 37 -11.06 -23.62 4.51
N ASP A 38 -10.44 -23.67 5.68
CA ASP A 38 -11.14 -23.81 6.97
C ASP A 38 -12.12 -22.64 7.21
N VAL A 39 -11.72 -21.40 6.93
CA VAL A 39 -12.64 -20.24 7.05
C VAL A 39 -13.79 -20.31 6.03
N LYS A 40 -13.55 -20.80 4.82
CA LYS A 40 -14.63 -20.98 3.83
C LYS A 40 -15.68 -21.98 4.30
N GLU A 41 -15.27 -23.05 4.96
CA GLU A 41 -16.13 -24.15 5.43
C GLU A 41 -16.78 -23.82 6.77
N ASN A 42 -15.99 -23.39 7.76
CA ASN A 42 -16.39 -23.24 9.15
C ASN A 42 -16.63 -21.80 9.61
N LYS A 43 -16.41 -20.79 8.70
CA LYS A 43 -16.82 -19.41 8.89
C LYS A 43 -16.32 -18.79 10.22
N ASP A 44 -17.24 -18.23 11.04
CA ASP A 44 -16.93 -17.59 12.33
C ASP A 44 -16.21 -18.55 13.29
N GLU A 45 -16.57 -19.83 13.31
CA GLU A 45 -15.93 -20.82 14.17
C GLU A 45 -14.43 -20.95 13.87
N ALA A 46 -14.07 -21.02 12.58
CA ALA A 46 -12.67 -21.04 12.18
C ALA A 46 -11.94 -19.76 12.54
N CYS A 47 -12.59 -18.60 12.35
CA CYS A 47 -12.03 -17.31 12.71
C CYS A 47 -11.72 -17.19 14.21
N LEU A 48 -12.65 -17.58 15.07
CA LEU A 48 -12.47 -17.59 16.53
C LEU A 48 -11.40 -18.59 16.97
N LYS A 49 -11.39 -19.80 16.37
CA LYS A 49 -10.36 -20.82 16.61
C LYS A 49 -8.96 -20.29 16.32
N TYR A 50 -8.75 -19.66 15.17
CA TYR A 50 -7.42 -19.13 14.82
C TYR A 50 -7.04 -17.91 15.65
N THR A 51 -7.99 -17.06 16.04
CA THR A 51 -7.75 -15.97 16.99
C THR A 51 -7.28 -16.51 18.33
N GLN A 52 -7.92 -17.55 18.87
CA GLN A 52 -7.47 -18.21 20.10
C GLN A 52 -6.09 -18.86 19.91
N GLN A 53 -5.84 -19.47 18.76
CA GLN A 53 -4.58 -20.17 18.49
C GLN A 53 -3.40 -19.21 18.36
N PHE A 54 -3.55 -18.07 17.64
CA PHE A 54 -2.46 -17.17 17.29
C PHE A 54 -2.34 -15.99 18.26
N ASP A 55 -3.45 -15.36 18.60
CA ASP A 55 -3.49 -14.19 19.48
C ASP A 55 -3.62 -14.57 20.97
N LYS A 56 -3.89 -15.87 21.27
CA LYS A 56 -4.05 -16.42 22.65
C LYS A 56 -5.21 -15.78 23.41
N VAL A 57 -6.25 -15.37 22.70
CA VAL A 57 -7.43 -14.71 23.25
C VAL A 57 -8.68 -15.46 22.80
N SER A 58 -9.58 -15.78 23.77
CA SER A 58 -10.90 -16.32 23.47
C SER A 58 -11.89 -15.15 23.41
N LEU A 59 -12.64 -15.08 22.32
CA LEU A 59 -13.64 -14.05 22.08
C LEU A 59 -15.02 -14.69 21.96
N ASP A 60 -16.03 -14.07 22.56
CA ASP A 60 -17.44 -14.42 22.34
C ASP A 60 -17.98 -13.85 21.03
N THR A 61 -17.44 -12.69 20.62
CA THR A 61 -17.75 -12.03 19.34
C THR A 61 -16.53 -11.33 18.79
N MET A 62 -16.42 -11.35 17.45
CA MET A 62 -15.36 -10.63 16.74
C MET A 62 -15.70 -9.15 16.55
N GLU A 63 -16.97 -8.78 16.44
CA GLU A 63 -17.39 -7.40 16.21
C GLU A 63 -17.16 -6.56 17.48
N VAL A 64 -16.57 -5.38 17.29
CA VAL A 64 -16.41 -4.38 18.35
C VAL A 64 -17.73 -3.65 18.52
N SER A 65 -18.34 -3.73 19.71
CA SER A 65 -19.56 -2.98 19.98
C SER A 65 -19.30 -1.47 20.05
N GLN A 66 -20.35 -0.68 19.86
CA GLN A 66 -20.23 0.78 19.95
C GLN A 66 -19.76 1.22 21.34
N GLU A 67 -20.23 0.53 22.40
CA GLU A 67 -19.84 0.79 23.79
C GLU A 67 -18.35 0.49 24.02
N GLU A 68 -17.86 -0.64 23.49
CA GLU A 68 -16.44 -0.99 23.55
C GLU A 68 -15.59 0.06 22.80
N TRP A 69 -16.02 0.43 21.59
CA TRP A 69 -15.34 1.42 20.77
C TRP A 69 -15.22 2.77 21.48
N ASP A 70 -16.35 3.31 21.97
CA ASP A 70 -16.39 4.59 22.67
C ASP A 70 -15.55 4.56 23.98
N ALA A 71 -15.58 3.44 24.71
CA ALA A 71 -14.77 3.26 25.91
C ALA A 71 -13.26 3.23 25.64
N GLN A 72 -12.83 2.73 24.48
CA GLN A 72 -11.40 2.77 24.09
C GLN A 72 -10.98 4.19 23.69
N ILE A 73 -11.81 4.92 22.94
CA ILE A 73 -11.51 6.30 22.51
C ILE A 73 -11.24 7.22 23.69
N LEU A 74 -11.99 7.06 24.79
CA LEU A 74 -11.81 7.86 26.00
C LEU A 74 -10.45 7.70 26.70
N LYS A 75 -9.66 6.70 26.31
CA LYS A 75 -8.32 6.44 26.87
C LYS A 75 -7.19 7.11 26.06
N CYS A 76 -7.50 7.82 24.97
CA CYS A 76 -6.49 8.48 24.16
C CYS A 76 -6.00 9.77 24.81
N ASP A 77 -4.71 10.03 24.67
CA ASP A 77 -4.10 11.29 25.11
C ASP A 77 -4.52 12.45 24.19
N ASP A 78 -4.77 13.63 24.79
CA ASP A 78 -5.20 14.82 24.05
C ASP A 78 -4.18 15.23 22.96
N SER A 79 -2.89 15.13 23.24
CA SER A 79 -1.81 15.43 22.28
C SER A 79 -1.84 14.50 21.06
N PHE A 80 -2.13 13.21 21.27
CA PHE A 80 -2.31 12.25 20.18
C PHE A 80 -3.56 12.59 19.35
N VAL A 81 -4.66 12.93 20.01
CA VAL A 81 -5.92 13.33 19.38
C VAL A 81 -5.72 14.56 18.48
N GLU A 82 -4.99 15.57 18.96
CA GLU A 82 -4.67 16.79 18.19
C GLU A 82 -3.81 16.47 16.96
N ALA A 83 -2.71 15.71 17.15
CA ALA A 83 -1.82 15.31 16.06
C ALA A 83 -2.57 14.53 14.96
N MET A 84 -3.44 13.59 15.34
CA MET A 84 -4.22 12.79 14.39
C MET A 84 -5.25 13.62 13.61
N LYS A 85 -5.84 14.65 14.22
CA LYS A 85 -6.75 15.57 13.53
C LYS A 85 -6.02 16.37 12.45
N LEU A 86 -4.85 16.92 12.77
CA LEU A 86 -4.05 17.66 11.81
C LEU A 86 -3.54 16.75 10.68
N ALA A 87 -3.08 15.55 11.00
CA ALA A 87 -2.68 14.56 10.00
C ALA A 87 -3.85 14.22 9.05
N LYS A 88 -5.05 14.00 9.59
CA LYS A 88 -6.26 13.77 8.79
C LYS A 88 -6.51 14.91 7.80
N GLU A 89 -6.46 16.16 8.26
CA GLU A 89 -6.68 17.34 7.40
C GLU A 89 -5.71 17.34 6.21
N ASN A 90 -4.41 17.15 6.47
CA ASN A 90 -3.39 17.09 5.42
C ASN A 90 -3.64 15.94 4.43
N ILE A 91 -3.97 14.74 4.93
CA ILE A 91 -4.27 13.57 4.11
C ILE A 91 -5.51 13.81 3.24
N GLU A 92 -6.56 14.37 3.83
CA GLU A 92 -7.78 14.69 3.09
C GLU A 92 -7.54 15.73 1.99
N ASP A 93 -6.80 16.79 2.28
CA ASP A 93 -6.52 17.84 1.31
C ASP A 93 -5.75 17.31 0.11
N PHE A 94 -4.75 16.47 0.34
CA PHE A 94 -4.01 15.82 -0.74
C PHE A 94 -4.91 14.89 -1.55
N HIS A 95 -5.62 13.98 -0.89
CA HIS A 95 -6.40 12.94 -1.58
C HIS A 95 -7.67 13.48 -2.27
N LYS A 96 -8.27 14.58 -1.80
CA LYS A 96 -9.40 15.24 -2.48
C LYS A 96 -9.04 15.69 -3.91
N LEU A 97 -7.78 16.06 -4.16
CA LEU A 97 -7.30 16.45 -5.49
C LEU A 97 -7.24 15.28 -6.48
N GLN A 98 -7.24 14.05 -5.99
CA GLN A 98 -7.19 12.84 -6.83
C GLN A 98 -8.55 12.44 -7.41
N LYS A 99 -9.66 13.06 -6.96
CA LYS A 99 -10.99 12.71 -7.47
C LYS A 99 -11.13 13.02 -8.95
N LYS A 100 -11.53 12.03 -9.73
CA LYS A 100 -11.78 12.13 -11.15
C LYS A 100 -13.25 11.88 -11.45
N GLY A 101 -13.79 12.63 -12.40
CA GLY A 101 -15.16 12.42 -12.93
C GLY A 101 -15.18 11.48 -14.12
N GLY A 102 -16.38 11.05 -14.49
CA GLY A 102 -16.64 10.43 -15.79
C GLY A 102 -16.68 11.46 -16.91
N TYR A 103 -16.85 10.99 -18.13
CA TYR A 103 -17.01 11.85 -19.30
C TYR A 103 -18.08 11.29 -20.26
N LEU A 104 -18.61 12.19 -21.10
CA LEU A 104 -19.52 11.88 -22.20
C LEU A 104 -18.98 12.53 -23.48
N LEU A 105 -18.82 11.73 -24.53
CA LEU A 105 -18.50 12.16 -25.88
C LEU A 105 -19.71 11.96 -26.78
N GLN A 106 -20.24 13.03 -27.37
CA GLN A 106 -21.13 12.93 -28.50
C GLN A 106 -20.28 12.89 -29.76
N LYS A 107 -20.09 11.68 -30.33
CA LYS A 107 -19.30 11.50 -31.56
C LYS A 107 -20.00 12.14 -32.75
N GLU A 108 -21.30 11.94 -32.86
CA GLU A 108 -22.20 12.54 -33.85
C GLU A 108 -23.66 12.44 -33.38
N LYS A 109 -24.61 12.99 -34.11
CA LYS A 109 -26.02 12.95 -33.73
C LYS A 109 -26.51 11.51 -33.58
N GLY A 110 -26.97 11.16 -32.39
CA GLY A 110 -27.46 9.83 -32.07
C GLY A 110 -26.42 8.79 -31.68
N ILE A 111 -25.15 9.19 -31.51
CA ILE A 111 -24.07 8.35 -30.99
C ILE A 111 -23.43 9.02 -29.78
N TYR A 112 -23.53 8.38 -28.62
CA TYR A 112 -22.92 8.83 -27.35
C TYR A 112 -22.04 7.74 -26.79
N LEU A 113 -20.82 8.10 -26.39
CA LEU A 113 -19.86 7.24 -25.72
C LEU A 113 -19.48 7.88 -24.41
N GLY A 114 -19.37 7.11 -23.35
CA GLY A 114 -18.96 7.69 -22.09
C GLY A 114 -18.31 6.70 -21.14
N GLN A 115 -17.78 7.23 -20.08
CA GLN A 115 -17.21 6.46 -18.97
C GLN A 115 -17.80 6.95 -17.67
N ARG A 116 -18.27 6.04 -16.84
CA ARG A 116 -18.67 6.30 -15.47
C ARG A 116 -17.51 5.96 -14.55
N VAL A 117 -17.32 6.77 -13.51
CA VAL A 117 -16.43 6.50 -12.39
C VAL A 117 -17.31 6.22 -11.18
N LEU A 118 -17.16 5.05 -10.58
CA LEU A 118 -18.00 4.56 -9.51
C LEU A 118 -17.11 4.10 -8.35
N PRO A 119 -17.45 4.40 -7.08
CA PRO A 119 -16.76 3.80 -5.95
C PRO A 119 -16.99 2.29 -5.90
N LEU A 120 -16.10 1.58 -5.20
CA LEU A 120 -16.37 0.23 -4.70
C LEU A 120 -17.47 0.29 -3.64
N GLU A 121 -18.18 -0.80 -3.42
CA GLU A 121 -19.28 -0.83 -2.43
C GLU A 121 -18.76 -1.08 -1.01
N ALA A 122 -17.82 -2.02 -0.87
CA ALA A 122 -17.26 -2.40 0.42
C ALA A 122 -15.74 -2.61 0.34
N VAL A 123 -15.02 -2.11 1.34
CA VAL A 123 -13.56 -2.22 1.45
C VAL A 123 -13.19 -2.72 2.84
N GLY A 124 -12.32 -3.72 2.90
CA GLY A 124 -11.72 -4.22 4.13
C GLY A 124 -10.34 -3.64 4.37
N ILE A 125 -10.10 -3.05 5.52
CA ILE A 125 -8.81 -2.53 5.93
C ILE A 125 -8.18 -3.50 6.93
N TYR A 126 -7.00 -4.01 6.62
CA TYR A 126 -6.20 -4.77 7.56
C TYR A 126 -5.24 -3.84 8.30
N VAL A 127 -5.35 -3.77 9.62
CA VAL A 127 -4.44 -3.01 10.47
C VAL A 127 -3.67 -3.98 11.35
N PRO A 128 -2.33 -4.04 11.23
CA PRO A 128 -1.52 -4.92 12.05
C PRO A 128 -1.66 -4.60 13.54
N GLY A 129 -1.58 -5.64 14.37
CA GLY A 129 -1.44 -5.55 15.81
C GLY A 129 -0.12 -6.16 16.27
N GLY A 130 0.14 -6.17 17.58
CA GLY A 130 1.30 -6.80 18.19
C GLY A 130 2.31 -5.80 18.76
N ARG A 131 3.58 -5.85 18.31
CA ARG A 131 4.67 -5.04 18.89
C ARG A 131 4.55 -3.53 18.66
N ALA A 132 3.94 -3.13 17.56
CA ALA A 132 3.68 -1.73 17.23
C ALA A 132 2.20 -1.54 16.87
N GLN A 133 1.68 -0.36 17.14
CA GLN A 133 0.34 0.06 16.77
C GLN A 133 0.47 1.04 15.59
N TYR A 134 -0.41 0.93 14.61
CA TYR A 134 -0.34 1.71 13.38
C TYR A 134 -1.62 2.54 13.15
N PRO A 135 -1.92 3.54 14.01
CA PRO A 135 -3.09 4.41 13.80
C PRO A 135 -2.99 5.24 12.51
N SER A 136 -1.78 5.58 12.07
CA SER A 136 -1.55 6.24 10.78
C SER A 136 -2.05 5.38 9.61
N SER A 137 -1.82 4.06 9.64
CA SER A 137 -2.30 3.15 8.60
C SER A 137 -3.82 3.11 8.52
N VAL A 138 -4.53 3.37 9.62
CA VAL A 138 -6.00 3.50 9.58
C VAL A 138 -6.38 4.71 8.72
N LEU A 139 -5.79 5.90 8.97
CA LEU A 139 -6.06 7.10 8.18
C LEU A 139 -5.69 6.90 6.72
N MET A 140 -4.48 6.38 6.45
CA MET A 140 -3.94 6.22 5.09
C MET A 140 -4.74 5.25 4.22
N ASN A 141 -5.43 4.28 4.83
CA ASN A 141 -6.28 3.35 4.10
C ASN A 141 -7.74 3.83 4.03
N ALA A 142 -8.30 4.33 5.14
CA ALA A 142 -9.72 4.66 5.22
C ALA A 142 -10.07 5.99 4.53
N LEU A 143 -9.26 7.03 4.69
CA LEU A 143 -9.58 8.35 4.14
C LEU A 143 -9.68 8.36 2.61
N PRO A 144 -8.73 7.78 1.84
CA PRO A 144 -8.88 7.69 0.40
C PRO A 144 -10.12 6.89 -0.04
N ALA A 145 -10.46 5.82 0.69
CA ALA A 145 -11.67 5.04 0.43
C ALA A 145 -12.95 5.87 0.65
N LYS A 146 -13.03 6.60 1.76
CA LYS A 146 -14.17 7.49 2.04
C LYS A 146 -14.26 8.66 1.05
N ILE A 147 -13.13 9.24 0.65
CA ILE A 147 -13.08 10.30 -0.37
C ILE A 147 -13.53 9.77 -1.74
N ALA A 148 -13.19 8.53 -2.08
CA ALA A 148 -13.68 7.86 -3.29
C ALA A 148 -15.21 7.68 -3.29
N GLY A 149 -15.83 7.63 -2.10
CA GLY A 149 -17.26 7.44 -1.91
C GLY A 149 -17.67 6.01 -1.53
N VAL A 150 -16.71 5.20 -1.03
CA VAL A 150 -17.00 3.84 -0.52
C VAL A 150 -17.96 3.93 0.66
N GLN A 151 -19.07 3.18 0.57
CA GLN A 151 -20.13 3.22 1.58
C GLN A 151 -19.76 2.41 2.83
N ASN A 152 -19.20 1.21 2.62
CA ASN A 152 -18.88 0.27 3.69
C ASN A 152 -17.36 0.10 3.81
N VAL A 153 -16.75 0.76 4.78
CA VAL A 153 -15.34 0.61 5.13
C VAL A 153 -15.25 -0.15 6.44
N VAL A 154 -14.84 -1.41 6.36
CA VAL A 154 -14.70 -2.27 7.54
C VAL A 154 -13.23 -2.48 7.87
N MET A 155 -12.90 -2.58 9.14
CA MET A 155 -11.53 -2.75 9.60
C MET A 155 -11.39 -4.05 10.39
N VAL A 156 -10.32 -4.78 10.12
CA VAL A 156 -9.89 -5.93 10.92
C VAL A 156 -8.55 -5.63 11.58
N THR A 157 -8.42 -5.96 12.85
CA THR A 157 -7.18 -5.81 13.62
C THR A 157 -7.13 -6.89 14.70
N PRO A 158 -5.97 -7.52 14.96
CA PRO A 158 -5.86 -8.49 16.04
C PRO A 158 -6.27 -7.87 17.39
N PRO A 159 -6.97 -8.61 18.26
CA PRO A 159 -7.23 -8.18 19.62
C PRO A 159 -5.95 -8.09 20.43
N ASP A 160 -5.96 -7.25 21.47
CA ASP A 160 -4.94 -7.29 22.52
C ASP A 160 -5.17 -8.50 23.45
N LYS A 161 -4.27 -8.69 24.43
CA LYS A 161 -4.35 -9.78 25.41
C LYS A 161 -5.62 -9.77 26.29
N ASN A 162 -6.36 -8.67 26.32
CA ASN A 162 -7.61 -8.50 27.05
C ASN A 162 -8.85 -8.71 26.16
N GLY A 163 -8.66 -9.03 24.89
CA GLY A 163 -9.73 -9.20 23.92
C GLY A 163 -10.32 -7.88 23.41
N THR A 164 -9.59 -6.77 23.55
CA THR A 164 -10.01 -5.44 23.11
C THR A 164 -9.12 -4.89 22.00
N ILE A 165 -9.50 -3.77 21.41
CA ILE A 165 -8.68 -3.03 20.45
C ILE A 165 -7.91 -1.91 21.14
N HIS A 166 -6.76 -1.54 20.56
CA HIS A 166 -5.94 -0.46 21.13
C HIS A 166 -6.65 0.90 21.02
N PRO A 167 -6.62 1.76 22.09
CA PRO A 167 -7.26 3.07 22.08
C PRO A 167 -6.98 3.93 20.86
N ASN A 168 -5.70 4.05 20.48
CA ASN A 168 -5.27 4.87 19.35
C ASN A 168 -5.82 4.36 18.01
N ILE A 169 -5.95 3.03 17.85
CA ILE A 169 -6.58 2.40 16.67
C ILE A 169 -8.09 2.71 16.66
N ALA A 170 -8.76 2.58 17.82
CA ALA A 170 -10.17 2.92 17.95
C ALA A 170 -10.45 4.38 17.58
N TYR A 171 -9.63 5.31 18.10
CA TYR A 171 -9.74 6.72 17.76
C TYR A 171 -9.50 7.00 16.27
N ALA A 172 -8.43 6.45 15.70
CA ALA A 172 -8.11 6.63 14.28
C ALA A 172 -9.24 6.11 13.38
N ALA A 173 -9.82 4.96 13.69
CA ALA A 173 -10.94 4.39 12.96
C ALA A 173 -12.20 5.29 13.01
N LYS A 174 -12.53 5.83 14.17
CA LYS A 174 -13.62 6.80 14.33
C LYS A 174 -13.36 8.07 13.52
N LEU A 175 -12.15 8.60 13.65
CA LEU A 175 -11.72 9.83 12.98
C LEU A 175 -11.75 9.69 11.45
N ALA A 176 -11.36 8.52 10.91
CA ALA A 176 -11.36 8.22 9.48
C ALA A 176 -12.73 7.82 8.92
N GLY A 177 -13.74 7.61 9.77
CA GLY A 177 -15.09 7.21 9.36
C GLY A 177 -15.19 5.73 8.97
N VAL A 178 -14.45 4.85 9.63
CA VAL A 178 -14.64 3.39 9.53
C VAL A 178 -16.03 3.03 10.05
N ASP A 179 -16.73 2.12 9.37
CA ASP A 179 -18.13 1.78 9.70
C ASP A 179 -18.21 0.66 10.73
N LYS A 180 -17.33 -0.34 10.64
CA LYS A 180 -17.26 -1.49 11.56
C LYS A 180 -15.82 -1.92 11.83
N ILE A 181 -15.59 -2.44 13.03
CA ILE A 181 -14.30 -3.01 13.43
C ILE A 181 -14.51 -4.45 13.89
N TYR A 182 -13.62 -5.35 13.46
CA TYR A 182 -13.58 -6.74 13.89
C TYR A 182 -12.23 -7.08 14.52
N LYS A 183 -12.28 -7.73 15.69
CA LYS A 183 -11.12 -8.20 16.48
C LYS A 183 -10.59 -9.51 15.92
N ILE A 184 -9.97 -9.46 14.76
CA ILE A 184 -9.43 -10.62 14.07
C ILE A 184 -8.20 -10.20 13.26
N GLY A 185 -7.14 -11.00 13.31
CA GLY A 185 -5.88 -10.79 12.56
C GLY A 185 -5.55 -11.95 11.63
N GLY A 186 -4.32 -11.93 11.09
CA GLY A 186 -3.77 -13.05 10.32
C GLY A 186 -4.46 -13.39 9.01
N ALA A 187 -4.13 -14.55 8.46
CA ALA A 187 -4.69 -15.06 7.21
C ALA A 187 -6.21 -15.31 7.28
N GLN A 188 -6.73 -15.67 8.46
CA GLN A 188 -8.16 -15.90 8.68
C GLN A 188 -8.97 -14.61 8.54
N ALA A 189 -8.43 -13.45 8.92
CA ALA A 189 -9.07 -12.16 8.71
C ALA A 189 -9.20 -11.84 7.22
N ILE A 190 -8.14 -12.07 6.45
CA ILE A 190 -8.15 -11.88 4.99
C ILE A 190 -9.17 -12.82 4.33
N ALA A 191 -9.22 -14.10 4.76
CA ALA A 191 -10.20 -15.06 4.25
C ALA A 191 -11.64 -14.65 4.60
N ALA A 192 -11.89 -14.17 5.84
CA ALA A 192 -13.20 -13.69 6.26
C ALA A 192 -13.67 -12.48 5.41
N LEU A 193 -12.80 -11.51 5.17
CA LEU A 193 -13.11 -10.37 4.29
C LEU A 193 -13.37 -10.79 2.84
N ALA A 194 -12.64 -11.78 2.33
CA ALA A 194 -12.76 -12.22 0.94
C ALA A 194 -14.02 -13.06 0.66
N TYR A 195 -14.39 -13.95 1.59
CA TYR A 195 -15.45 -14.94 1.37
C TYR A 195 -16.71 -14.69 2.20
N GLY A 196 -16.65 -13.79 3.18
CA GLY A 196 -17.72 -13.56 4.13
C GLY A 196 -17.88 -14.71 5.15
N THR A 197 -18.39 -14.36 6.33
CA THR A 197 -18.80 -15.30 7.40
C THR A 197 -20.22 -14.98 7.85
N GLN A 198 -20.65 -15.48 9.01
CA GLN A 198 -21.93 -15.07 9.57
C GLN A 198 -21.92 -13.62 10.10
N THR A 199 -20.76 -13.19 10.63
CA THR A 199 -20.59 -11.87 11.26
C THR A 199 -19.95 -10.85 10.31
N ILE A 200 -19.04 -11.29 9.43
CA ILE A 200 -18.25 -10.42 8.56
C ILE A 200 -18.76 -10.53 7.12
N ASP A 201 -19.28 -9.44 6.58
CA ASP A 201 -19.67 -9.36 5.18
C ASP A 201 -18.43 -9.37 4.27
N ARG A 202 -18.55 -10.02 3.10
CA ARG A 202 -17.49 -9.97 2.09
C ARG A 202 -17.30 -8.55 1.55
N VAL A 203 -16.07 -8.23 1.18
CA VAL A 203 -15.71 -6.93 0.60
C VAL A 203 -15.26 -7.06 -0.86
N ASP A 204 -15.20 -5.93 -1.57
CA ASP A 204 -14.74 -5.86 -2.96
C ASP A 204 -13.20 -5.74 -3.04
N LYS A 205 -12.58 -5.14 -2.01
CA LYS A 205 -11.13 -4.93 -1.95
C LYS A 205 -10.62 -5.01 -0.52
N ILE A 206 -9.43 -5.58 -0.36
CA ILE A 206 -8.70 -5.64 0.91
C ILE A 206 -7.42 -4.81 0.79
N VAL A 207 -7.22 -3.86 1.70
CA VAL A 207 -6.05 -2.98 1.75
C VAL A 207 -5.37 -3.04 3.12
N GLY A 208 -4.13 -2.61 3.18
CA GLY A 208 -3.34 -2.52 4.41
C GLY A 208 -2.20 -3.54 4.48
N PRO A 209 -1.10 -3.16 5.17
CA PRO A 209 0.08 -4.00 5.34
C PRO A 209 -0.16 -5.13 6.35
N GLY A 210 0.61 -6.20 6.26
CA GLY A 210 0.58 -7.30 7.20
C GLY A 210 1.84 -8.17 7.11
N ASN A 211 1.95 -9.14 8.01
CA ASN A 211 3.06 -10.09 7.99
C ASN A 211 3.00 -11.03 6.77
N ILE A 212 4.02 -11.89 6.63
CA ILE A 212 4.15 -12.83 5.51
C ILE A 212 2.89 -13.71 5.30
N TYR A 213 2.17 -14.09 6.36
CA TYR A 213 0.93 -14.88 6.25
C TYR A 213 -0.23 -14.06 5.70
N VAL A 214 -0.30 -12.77 6.07
CA VAL A 214 -1.29 -11.83 5.52
C VAL A 214 -1.00 -11.54 4.05
N ALA A 215 0.26 -11.30 3.69
CA ALA A 215 0.70 -11.10 2.31
C ALA A 215 0.39 -12.34 1.44
N ALA A 216 0.67 -13.54 1.95
CA ALA A 216 0.33 -14.81 1.29
C ALA A 216 -1.19 -14.99 1.13
N ALA A 217 -1.98 -14.64 2.16
CA ALA A 217 -3.43 -14.72 2.10
C ALA A 217 -4.00 -13.75 1.05
N LYS A 218 -3.54 -12.49 1.03
CA LYS A 218 -3.93 -11.52 0.00
C LYS A 218 -3.62 -12.03 -1.41
N LYS A 219 -2.45 -12.61 -1.63
CA LYS A 219 -2.07 -13.23 -2.91
C LYS A 219 -3.02 -14.37 -3.31
N LEU A 220 -3.40 -15.24 -2.38
CA LEU A 220 -4.24 -16.41 -2.64
C LEU A 220 -5.72 -16.06 -2.86
N VAL A 221 -6.22 -14.95 -2.29
CA VAL A 221 -7.61 -14.51 -2.49
C VAL A 221 -7.78 -13.54 -3.66
N TYR A 222 -6.68 -13.04 -4.22
CA TYR A 222 -6.73 -12.15 -5.38
C TYR A 222 -7.45 -12.81 -6.55
N GLY A 223 -8.37 -12.06 -7.16
CA GLY A 223 -9.29 -12.57 -8.19
C GLY A 223 -10.67 -12.95 -7.64
N THR A 224 -10.79 -13.33 -6.35
CA THR A 224 -12.07 -13.41 -5.64
C THR A 224 -12.43 -12.04 -5.03
N VAL A 225 -11.45 -11.35 -4.52
CA VAL A 225 -11.46 -9.99 -3.99
C VAL A 225 -10.24 -9.26 -4.57
N ASP A 226 -10.32 -7.96 -4.78
CA ASP A 226 -9.16 -7.16 -5.18
C ASP A 226 -8.29 -6.83 -3.96
N ILE A 227 -7.01 -6.52 -4.18
CA ILE A 227 -6.07 -6.11 -3.14
C ILE A 227 -5.35 -4.82 -3.53
N ASP A 228 -4.74 -4.13 -2.58
CA ASP A 228 -3.83 -3.01 -2.82
C ASP A 228 -2.55 -3.47 -3.53
N MET A 229 -1.76 -4.28 -2.80
CA MET A 229 -0.48 -4.83 -3.27
C MET A 229 -0.06 -6.03 -2.42
N ILE A 230 0.97 -6.73 -2.86
CA ILE A 230 1.70 -7.71 -2.05
C ILE A 230 2.92 -6.97 -1.51
N ALA A 231 2.83 -6.52 -0.25
CA ALA A 231 3.91 -5.79 0.38
C ALA A 231 5.09 -6.70 0.75
N GLY A 232 6.28 -6.28 0.41
CA GLY A 232 7.54 -6.81 0.94
C GLY A 232 8.02 -6.03 2.17
N PRO A 233 9.26 -6.27 2.62
CA PRO A 233 9.89 -5.46 3.66
C PRO A 233 10.04 -4.00 3.23
N SER A 234 10.01 -3.09 4.21
CA SER A 234 10.15 -1.65 3.97
C SER A 234 11.52 -1.27 3.40
N GLU A 235 11.55 -0.22 2.58
CA GLU A 235 12.74 0.20 1.83
C GLU A 235 12.87 1.71 1.82
N ILE A 236 14.10 2.19 2.06
CA ILE A 236 14.47 3.58 1.81
C ILE A 236 15.71 3.66 0.93
N LEU A 237 15.70 4.58 -0.02
CA LEU A 237 16.85 4.98 -0.80
C LEU A 237 17.04 6.49 -0.69
N VAL A 238 18.22 6.90 -0.20
CA VAL A 238 18.61 8.31 -0.10
C VAL A 238 19.64 8.60 -1.18
N VAL A 239 19.35 9.58 -2.05
CA VAL A 239 20.31 10.23 -2.93
C VAL A 239 20.80 11.48 -2.23
N ALA A 240 22.10 11.58 -1.93
CA ALA A 240 22.65 12.69 -1.17
C ALA A 240 23.90 13.30 -1.84
N ASP A 241 23.93 14.62 -1.98
CA ASP A 241 25.11 15.37 -2.40
C ASP A 241 26.06 15.64 -1.22
N GLU A 242 27.22 16.29 -1.49
CA GLU A 242 28.21 16.61 -0.46
C GLU A 242 27.75 17.62 0.60
N LYS A 243 26.64 18.32 0.39
CA LYS A 243 26.08 19.32 1.32
C LYS A 243 25.04 18.72 2.26
N ALA A 244 24.60 17.48 2.00
CA ALA A 244 23.65 16.79 2.86
C ALA A 244 24.24 16.61 4.28
N ASN A 245 23.39 16.76 5.29
CA ASN A 245 23.79 16.56 6.67
C ASN A 245 23.84 15.04 6.96
N ALA A 246 25.01 14.53 7.29
CA ALA A 246 25.23 13.12 7.59
C ALA A 246 24.36 12.58 8.75
N GLU A 247 24.06 13.43 9.75
CA GLU A 247 23.18 13.09 10.87
C GLU A 247 21.74 12.85 10.38
N TYR A 248 21.23 13.66 9.44
CA TYR A 248 19.89 13.50 8.86
C TYR A 248 19.82 12.25 7.98
N VAL A 249 20.77 12.09 7.06
CA VAL A 249 20.85 10.88 6.21
C VAL A 249 20.88 9.60 7.05
N ALA A 250 21.67 9.59 8.13
CA ALA A 250 21.74 8.43 9.01
C ALA A 250 20.40 8.19 9.74
N ALA A 251 19.74 9.24 10.21
CA ALA A 251 18.44 9.14 10.88
C ALA A 251 17.37 8.53 9.96
N ASP A 252 17.32 8.97 8.70
CA ASP A 252 16.33 8.49 7.74
C ASP A 252 16.62 7.05 7.27
N LEU A 253 17.89 6.66 7.12
CA LEU A 253 18.26 5.26 6.89
C LEU A 253 17.87 4.35 8.07
N LEU A 254 17.96 4.86 9.30
CA LEU A 254 17.61 4.12 10.52
C LEU A 254 16.10 4.02 10.73
N SER A 255 15.31 5.01 10.29
CA SER A 255 13.85 4.98 10.40
C SER A 255 13.26 3.76 9.70
N GLN A 256 13.80 3.37 8.54
CA GLN A 256 13.39 2.14 7.84
C GLN A 256 14.02 0.88 8.43
N ALA A 257 15.31 0.94 8.79
CA ALA A 257 16.03 -0.22 9.33
C ALA A 257 15.41 -0.77 10.62
N GLU A 258 14.68 0.04 11.39
CA GLU A 258 14.03 -0.39 12.65
C GLU A 258 12.71 -1.16 12.45
N HIS A 259 12.13 -1.15 11.22
CA HIS A 259 10.87 -1.82 10.94
C HIS A 259 10.98 -3.35 10.96
N ASP A 260 12.00 -3.88 10.27
CA ASP A 260 12.17 -5.33 10.08
C ASP A 260 13.64 -5.68 9.82
N PRO A 261 14.13 -6.87 10.26
CA PRO A 261 15.47 -7.35 9.91
C PRO A 261 15.75 -7.46 8.41
N MET A 262 14.71 -7.53 7.58
CA MET A 262 14.80 -7.57 6.12
C MET A 262 14.61 -6.19 5.47
N ALA A 263 14.36 -5.13 6.24
CA ALA A 263 14.25 -3.77 5.71
C ALA A 263 15.53 -3.34 5.00
N SER A 264 15.40 -2.57 3.93
CA SER A 264 16.50 -2.15 3.07
C SER A 264 16.77 -0.65 3.22
N ALA A 265 18.03 -0.28 3.48
CA ALA A 265 18.48 1.09 3.62
C ALA A 265 19.66 1.35 2.66
N ILE A 266 19.46 2.19 1.64
CA ILE A 266 20.41 2.42 0.56
C ILE A 266 20.82 3.89 0.51
N LEU A 267 22.12 4.15 0.43
CA LEU A 267 22.68 5.48 0.18
C LEU A 267 23.35 5.53 -1.21
N LEU A 268 22.88 6.42 -2.06
CA LEU A 268 23.58 6.81 -3.28
C LEU A 268 24.12 8.23 -3.09
N THR A 269 25.42 8.43 -3.31
CA THR A 269 26.02 9.75 -3.07
C THR A 269 27.17 10.03 -4.05
N THR A 270 27.37 11.30 -4.34
CA THR A 270 28.53 11.77 -5.10
C THR A 270 29.76 11.99 -4.23
N SER A 271 29.63 11.85 -2.89
CA SER A 271 30.69 12.18 -1.93
C SER A 271 31.10 10.98 -1.06
N LYS A 272 32.33 10.49 -1.27
CA LYS A 272 32.90 9.48 -0.38
C LYS A 272 33.03 10.01 1.07
N GLY A 273 33.35 11.29 1.23
CA GLY A 273 33.45 11.91 2.56
C GLY A 273 32.12 11.90 3.30
N LEU A 274 30.99 12.15 2.61
CA LEU A 274 29.68 12.04 3.21
C LEU A 274 29.37 10.59 3.63
N LEU A 275 29.69 9.60 2.80
CA LEU A 275 29.49 8.18 3.14
C LEU A 275 30.24 7.80 4.43
N ASP A 276 31.49 8.26 4.59
CA ASP A 276 32.28 7.98 5.78
C ASP A 276 31.64 8.62 7.04
N LEU A 277 31.12 9.85 6.94
CA LEU A 277 30.42 10.54 8.02
C LEU A 277 29.07 9.86 8.36
N VAL A 278 28.30 9.48 7.34
CA VAL A 278 27.03 8.75 7.54
C VAL A 278 27.27 7.43 8.27
N ASN A 279 28.31 6.66 7.91
CA ASN A 279 28.63 5.44 8.63
C ASN A 279 29.00 5.68 10.11
N GLN A 280 29.65 6.81 10.44
CA GLN A 280 29.91 7.18 11.83
C GLN A 280 28.61 7.51 12.58
N GLU A 281 27.73 8.29 11.97
CA GLU A 281 26.42 8.64 12.55
C GLU A 281 25.52 7.42 12.69
N LEU A 282 25.50 6.49 11.75
CA LEU A 282 24.75 5.23 11.87
C LEU A 282 25.18 4.43 13.10
N LEU A 283 26.51 4.34 13.39
CA LEU A 283 27.01 3.68 14.60
C LEU A 283 26.58 4.40 15.88
N LYS A 284 26.68 5.71 15.87
CA LYS A 284 26.34 6.55 17.03
C LYS A 284 24.84 6.49 17.34
N GLN A 285 24.00 6.70 16.33
CA GLN A 285 22.55 6.77 16.50
C GLN A 285 21.95 5.39 16.79
N SER A 286 22.37 4.32 16.09
CA SER A 286 21.85 2.97 16.33
C SER A 286 22.14 2.44 17.73
N ALA A 287 23.22 2.92 18.38
CA ALA A 287 23.62 2.47 19.71
C ALA A 287 22.57 2.79 20.80
N VAL A 288 21.75 3.83 20.61
CA VAL A 288 20.77 4.32 21.58
C VAL A 288 19.31 3.93 21.22
N LEU A 289 19.08 3.31 20.04
CA LEU A 289 17.73 2.93 19.62
C LEU A 289 17.22 1.72 20.42
N PRO A 290 15.92 1.72 20.81
CA PRO A 290 15.30 0.60 21.51
C PRO A 290 15.34 -0.73 20.73
N LYS A 291 15.26 -0.65 19.38
CA LYS A 291 15.27 -1.81 18.48
C LYS A 291 16.64 -2.05 17.82
N LYS A 292 17.72 -1.78 18.54
CA LYS A 292 19.09 -1.86 18.04
C LYS A 292 19.41 -3.16 17.29
N GLU A 293 19.01 -4.32 17.81
CA GLU A 293 19.27 -5.63 17.20
C GLU A 293 18.64 -5.76 15.81
N ILE A 294 17.40 -5.26 15.63
CA ILE A 294 16.71 -5.26 14.34
C ILE A 294 17.46 -4.36 13.36
N VAL A 295 17.79 -3.14 13.79
CA VAL A 295 18.55 -2.18 12.99
C VAL A 295 19.89 -2.75 12.53
N GLU A 296 20.67 -3.33 13.46
CA GLU A 296 21.99 -3.92 13.15
C GLU A 296 21.87 -5.06 12.13
N GLN A 297 20.85 -5.90 12.26
CA GLN A 297 20.61 -7.01 11.33
C GLN A 297 20.20 -6.50 9.95
N SER A 298 19.27 -5.55 9.88
CA SER A 298 18.84 -4.90 8.64
C SER A 298 20.01 -4.25 7.91
N LEU A 299 20.76 -3.39 8.56
CA LEU A 299 21.92 -2.71 7.96
C LEU A 299 23.04 -3.68 7.53
N LYS A 300 23.27 -4.75 8.28
CA LYS A 300 24.26 -5.78 7.95
C LYS A 300 23.91 -6.51 6.66
N ASN A 301 22.64 -6.89 6.50
CA ASN A 301 22.20 -7.74 5.40
C ASN A 301 21.83 -6.90 4.17
N TYR A 302 21.09 -5.81 4.38
CA TYR A 302 20.44 -5.03 3.32
C TYR A 302 20.86 -3.55 3.27
N GLY A 303 21.71 -3.09 4.20
CA GLY A 303 22.28 -1.74 4.14
C GLY A 303 23.37 -1.65 3.05
N LYS A 304 23.17 -0.80 2.04
CA LYS A 304 24.09 -0.64 0.90
C LYS A 304 24.44 0.82 0.65
N ALA A 305 25.62 1.06 0.08
CA ALA A 305 26.02 2.37 -0.38
C ALA A 305 26.74 2.28 -1.74
N ILE A 306 26.45 3.23 -2.63
CA ILE A 306 27.12 3.38 -3.91
C ILE A 306 27.59 4.82 -4.03
N VAL A 307 28.86 5.01 -4.40
CA VAL A 307 29.43 6.33 -4.72
C VAL A 307 29.42 6.50 -6.21
N CYS A 308 28.68 7.49 -6.68
CA CYS A 308 28.44 7.82 -8.10
C CYS A 308 29.29 9.02 -8.53
N ASP A 309 29.41 9.24 -9.84
CA ASP A 309 30.15 10.39 -10.40
C ASP A 309 29.25 11.65 -10.47
N SER A 310 27.92 11.49 -10.55
CA SER A 310 26.96 12.59 -10.65
C SER A 310 25.61 12.25 -10.00
N ILE A 311 24.77 13.25 -9.79
CA ILE A 311 23.40 13.09 -9.30
C ILE A 311 22.54 12.35 -10.32
N GLU A 312 22.71 12.60 -11.60
CA GLU A 312 22.00 11.92 -12.69
C GLU A 312 22.31 10.42 -12.68
N GLU A 313 23.55 10.03 -12.39
CA GLU A 313 23.92 8.61 -12.22
C GLU A 313 23.24 8.01 -10.99
N CYS A 314 23.22 8.74 -9.85
CA CYS A 314 22.48 8.30 -8.68
C CYS A 314 20.98 8.05 -9.00
N ILE A 315 20.35 8.98 -9.71
CA ILE A 315 18.93 8.86 -10.09
C ILE A 315 18.72 7.70 -11.08
N SER A 316 19.65 7.50 -12.02
CA SER A 316 19.58 6.36 -12.94
C SER A 316 19.61 5.02 -12.18
N ILE A 317 20.52 4.86 -11.23
CA ILE A 317 20.61 3.67 -10.38
C ILE A 317 19.35 3.55 -9.48
N SER A 318 18.87 4.66 -8.93
CA SER A 318 17.62 4.67 -8.17
C SER A 318 16.42 4.17 -8.99
N ASN A 319 16.33 4.59 -10.27
CA ASN A 319 15.29 4.10 -11.18
C ASN A 319 15.42 2.58 -11.47
N GLU A 320 16.65 2.04 -11.48
CA GLU A 320 16.88 0.59 -11.59
C GLU A 320 16.46 -0.15 -10.31
N ILE A 321 16.65 0.45 -9.14
CA ILE A 321 16.25 -0.09 -7.84
C ILE A 321 14.73 -0.01 -7.68
N ALA A 322 14.10 1.07 -8.12
CA ALA A 322 12.68 1.37 -7.96
C ALA A 322 12.22 1.26 -6.48
N PRO A 323 12.77 2.11 -5.59
CA PRO A 323 12.54 1.99 -4.14
C PRO A 323 11.12 2.37 -3.75
N GLU A 324 10.71 1.91 -2.56
CA GLU A 324 9.49 2.34 -1.89
C GLU A 324 9.56 3.84 -1.55
N HIS A 325 10.55 4.24 -0.75
CA HIS A 325 10.81 5.64 -0.39
C HIS A 325 12.09 6.11 -1.08
N LEU A 326 12.00 7.21 -1.82
CA LEU A 326 13.15 7.88 -2.43
C LEU A 326 13.31 9.27 -1.84
N GLU A 327 14.44 9.54 -1.19
CA GLU A 327 14.80 10.88 -0.75
C GLU A 327 15.85 11.49 -1.68
N LEU A 328 15.62 12.72 -2.13
CA LEU A 328 16.57 13.54 -2.86
C LEU A 328 17.11 14.61 -1.94
N MET A 329 18.08 14.26 -1.08
CA MET A 329 18.81 15.18 -0.20
C MET A 329 19.91 15.91 -0.96
N ILE A 330 19.52 16.67 -1.96
CA ILE A 330 20.39 17.38 -2.89
C ILE A 330 19.99 18.84 -3.03
N GLN A 331 20.89 19.65 -3.55
CA GLN A 331 20.58 21.04 -3.95
C GLN A 331 19.62 21.02 -5.15
N ASN A 332 18.59 21.88 -5.13
CA ASN A 332 17.58 22.02 -6.20
C ASN A 332 16.88 20.71 -6.62
N PRO A 333 16.32 19.93 -5.68
CA PRO A 333 15.78 18.60 -5.99
C PRO A 333 14.60 18.64 -6.97
N MET A 334 13.88 19.75 -7.07
CA MET A 334 12.78 19.94 -8.03
C MET A 334 13.23 19.88 -9.49
N GLU A 335 14.47 20.27 -9.78
CA GLU A 335 15.03 20.22 -11.15
C GLU A 335 15.21 18.78 -11.64
N HIS A 336 15.46 17.85 -10.72
CA HIS A 336 15.67 16.42 -10.98
C HIS A 336 14.41 15.57 -10.89
N LEU A 337 13.28 16.12 -10.43
CA LEU A 337 12.06 15.35 -10.21
C LEU A 337 11.56 14.62 -11.47
N GLN A 338 11.72 15.24 -12.65
CA GLN A 338 11.32 14.63 -13.93
C GLN A 338 12.21 13.46 -14.39
N GLU A 339 13.40 13.32 -13.82
CA GLU A 339 14.31 12.22 -14.08
C GLU A 339 13.97 10.97 -13.27
N VAL A 340 13.24 11.14 -12.15
CA VAL A 340 12.74 10.03 -11.33
C VAL A 340 11.56 9.38 -12.03
N LYS A 341 11.70 8.09 -12.36
CA LYS A 341 10.67 7.31 -13.07
C LYS A 341 10.02 6.27 -12.20
N ASN A 342 10.77 5.69 -11.28
CA ASN A 342 10.35 4.54 -10.49
C ASN A 342 10.66 4.79 -9.00
N ALA A 343 9.66 5.27 -8.26
CA ALA A 343 9.68 5.37 -6.81
C ALA A 343 8.25 5.30 -6.28
N GLY A 344 8.04 4.73 -5.12
CA GLY A 344 6.74 4.69 -4.47
C GLY A 344 6.33 6.09 -3.99
N SER A 345 7.24 6.78 -3.30
CA SER A 345 7.11 8.20 -2.92
C SER A 345 8.46 8.91 -3.04
N VAL A 346 8.45 10.23 -3.32
CA VAL A 346 9.67 11.03 -3.49
C VAL A 346 9.67 12.19 -2.49
N PHE A 347 10.73 12.30 -1.69
CA PHE A 347 10.94 13.31 -0.68
C PHE A 347 12.02 14.28 -1.14
N LEU A 348 11.74 15.58 -1.12
CA LEU A 348 12.55 16.57 -1.82
C LEU A 348 13.25 17.52 -0.85
N GLY A 349 14.57 17.55 -0.91
CA GLY A 349 15.42 18.48 -0.17
C GLY A 349 15.90 17.95 1.19
N TYR A 350 16.74 18.74 1.84
CA TYR A 350 17.46 18.33 3.04
C TYR A 350 16.61 18.19 4.31
N TYR A 351 15.36 18.70 4.30
CA TYR A 351 14.50 18.79 5.48
C TYR A 351 13.23 17.94 5.38
N THR A 352 13.05 17.24 4.28
CA THR A 352 11.86 16.43 4.02
C THR A 352 12.18 14.97 4.27
N CYS A 353 12.15 14.56 5.55
CA CYS A 353 12.38 13.18 5.93
C CYS A 353 11.18 12.28 5.59
N GLU A 354 11.43 10.99 5.44
CA GLU A 354 10.41 9.97 5.16
C GLU A 354 9.25 9.99 6.15
N SER A 355 9.53 10.18 7.44
CA SER A 355 8.52 10.22 8.49
C SER A 355 7.47 11.33 8.30
N ILE A 356 7.77 12.41 7.54
CA ILE A 356 6.76 13.41 7.17
C ILE A 356 5.68 12.76 6.30
N GLY A 357 6.06 11.95 5.31
CA GLY A 357 5.13 11.25 4.44
C GLY A 357 4.35 10.17 5.18
N ASP A 358 5.02 9.46 6.09
CA ASP A 358 4.41 8.35 6.82
C ASP A 358 3.34 8.79 7.81
N TYR A 359 3.46 9.97 8.40
CA TYR A 359 2.59 10.36 9.51
C TYR A 359 1.78 11.64 9.27
N PHE A 360 2.30 12.62 8.52
CA PHE A 360 1.75 13.97 8.62
C PHE A 360 1.59 14.71 7.29
N GLY A 361 2.47 14.50 6.31
CA GLY A 361 2.58 15.32 5.10
C GLY A 361 1.38 15.25 4.14
N GLY A 362 0.52 14.26 4.30
CA GLY A 362 -0.70 14.11 3.50
C GLY A 362 -0.60 13.10 2.36
N THR A 363 0.60 12.77 1.89
CA THR A 363 0.83 11.68 0.93
C THR A 363 0.57 10.32 1.56
N ASN A 364 0.30 9.30 0.75
CA ASN A 364 -0.01 7.98 1.28
C ASN A 364 1.25 7.17 1.53
N HIS A 365 1.32 6.49 2.67
CA HIS A 365 2.44 5.63 3.05
C HIS A 365 2.26 4.15 2.68
N VAL A 366 1.12 3.77 2.08
CA VAL A 366 0.94 2.42 1.53
C VAL A 366 1.53 2.42 0.14
N LEU A 367 2.80 2.05 0.06
CA LEU A 367 3.67 2.22 -1.10
C LEU A 367 4.07 0.87 -1.70
N PRO A 368 4.34 0.82 -3.02
CA PRO A 368 4.88 -0.36 -3.68
C PRO A 368 6.31 -0.64 -3.23
N THR A 369 6.57 -1.87 -2.78
CA THR A 369 7.87 -2.36 -2.31
C THR A 369 8.53 -3.31 -3.32
N SER A 370 9.75 -3.73 -3.06
CA SER A 370 10.47 -4.77 -3.82
C SER A 370 10.56 -4.49 -5.32
N GLY A 371 10.77 -3.22 -5.68
CA GLY A 371 10.90 -2.78 -7.07
C GLY A 371 9.59 -2.71 -7.85
N THR A 372 8.44 -2.93 -7.22
CA THR A 372 7.13 -2.89 -7.89
C THR A 372 6.68 -1.46 -8.23
N ALA A 373 7.37 -0.42 -7.75
CA ALA A 373 7.17 0.97 -8.18
C ALA A 373 7.35 1.20 -9.69
N ARG A 374 7.89 0.20 -10.42
CA ARG A 374 7.95 0.19 -11.90
C ARG A 374 6.59 0.10 -12.57
N PHE A 375 5.58 -0.46 -11.90
CA PHE A 375 4.25 -0.70 -12.46
C PHE A 375 3.11 -0.52 -11.45
N SER A 376 3.42 -0.29 -10.18
CA SER A 376 2.44 -0.02 -9.12
C SER A 376 2.59 1.41 -8.61
N SER A 377 1.53 1.93 -8.02
CA SER A 377 1.47 3.27 -7.42
C SER A 377 1.14 3.18 -5.94
N ALA A 378 1.41 4.25 -5.20
CA ALA A 378 0.91 4.42 -3.85
C ALA A 378 -0.62 4.28 -3.80
N LEU A 379 -1.15 3.85 -2.66
CA LEU A 379 -2.58 3.80 -2.43
C LEU A 379 -3.18 5.21 -2.59
N SER A 380 -4.29 5.29 -3.31
CA SER A 380 -4.90 6.56 -3.68
C SER A 380 -6.42 6.42 -3.83
N VAL A 381 -7.10 7.51 -4.09
CA VAL A 381 -8.54 7.49 -4.41
C VAL A 381 -8.82 6.59 -5.63
N ASP A 382 -7.91 6.55 -6.61
CA ASP A 382 -8.04 5.68 -7.79
C ASP A 382 -8.06 4.18 -7.43
N SER A 383 -7.51 3.80 -6.29
CA SER A 383 -7.52 2.41 -5.80
C SER A 383 -8.90 1.93 -5.35
N PHE A 384 -9.83 2.84 -5.09
CA PHE A 384 -11.17 2.58 -4.53
C PHE A 384 -12.31 2.87 -5.49
N ILE A 385 -11.99 3.06 -6.77
CA ILE A 385 -12.98 3.30 -7.83
C ILE A 385 -12.89 2.24 -8.91
N LYS A 386 -14.00 2.04 -9.59
CA LYS A 386 -14.07 1.26 -10.84
C LYS A 386 -14.63 2.11 -11.96
N LYS A 387 -14.21 1.82 -13.19
CA LYS A 387 -14.65 2.53 -14.38
C LYS A 387 -15.47 1.58 -15.25
N SER A 388 -16.63 2.05 -15.72
CA SER A 388 -17.42 1.32 -16.72
C SER A 388 -17.75 2.23 -17.89
N SER A 389 -17.54 1.72 -19.09
CA SER A 389 -17.95 2.39 -20.31
C SER A 389 -19.44 2.19 -20.55
N TYR A 390 -20.07 3.16 -21.20
CA TYR A 390 -21.40 3.03 -21.76
C TYR A 390 -21.43 3.64 -23.16
N LEU A 391 -22.29 3.10 -23.96
CA LEU A 391 -22.52 3.59 -25.33
C LEU A 391 -24.00 3.58 -25.64
N TYR A 392 -24.40 4.53 -26.48
CA TYR A 392 -25.76 4.62 -27.02
C TYR A 392 -25.67 4.84 -28.51
N TYR A 393 -26.44 4.05 -29.27
CA TYR A 393 -26.65 4.21 -30.68
C TYR A 393 -28.16 4.33 -30.96
N SER A 394 -28.57 5.40 -31.65
CA SER A 394 -29.93 5.57 -32.11
C SER A 394 -30.26 4.56 -33.22
N ASN A 395 -31.56 4.41 -33.53
CA ASN A 395 -32.00 3.59 -34.67
C ASN A 395 -31.36 4.04 -35.99
N GLN A 396 -31.23 5.35 -36.19
CA GLN A 396 -30.60 5.89 -37.41
C GLN A 396 -29.10 5.56 -37.45
N ALA A 397 -28.42 5.65 -36.30
CA ALA A 397 -26.99 5.34 -36.21
C ALA A 397 -26.71 3.85 -36.46
N ILE A 398 -27.51 2.93 -35.89
CA ILE A 398 -27.27 1.49 -36.13
C ILE A 398 -27.60 1.12 -37.61
N LYS A 399 -28.57 1.75 -38.24
CA LYS A 399 -28.83 1.57 -39.69
C LYS A 399 -27.67 2.06 -40.54
N ALA A 400 -27.02 3.14 -40.16
CA ALA A 400 -25.87 3.69 -40.89
C ALA A 400 -24.61 2.84 -40.74
N TYR A 401 -24.34 2.33 -39.52
CA TYR A 401 -23.07 1.70 -39.20
C TYR A 401 -23.11 0.19 -38.95
N GLY A 402 -24.29 -0.40 -38.80
CA GLY A 402 -24.46 -1.83 -38.47
C GLY A 402 -23.82 -2.78 -39.49
N LYS A 403 -23.74 -2.37 -40.77
CA LYS A 403 -23.06 -3.16 -41.81
C LYS A 403 -21.60 -3.40 -41.53
N TYR A 404 -20.90 -2.42 -40.95
CA TYR A 404 -19.49 -2.59 -40.58
C TYR A 404 -19.32 -3.59 -39.42
N ILE A 405 -20.25 -3.58 -38.46
CA ILE A 405 -20.26 -4.55 -37.36
C ILE A 405 -20.52 -5.96 -37.91
N GLU A 406 -21.51 -6.12 -38.79
CA GLU A 406 -21.81 -7.40 -39.43
C GLU A 406 -20.58 -7.95 -40.16
N THR A 407 -19.87 -7.10 -40.90
CA THR A 407 -18.68 -7.48 -41.68
C THR A 407 -17.56 -7.96 -40.72
N ILE A 408 -17.20 -7.17 -39.72
CA ILE A 408 -16.09 -7.52 -38.79
C ILE A 408 -16.43 -8.83 -38.06
N ALA A 409 -17.64 -8.94 -37.50
CA ALA A 409 -18.02 -10.13 -36.76
C ALA A 409 -18.09 -11.39 -37.65
N SER A 410 -18.43 -11.24 -38.94
CA SER A 410 -18.43 -12.35 -39.90
C SER A 410 -17.03 -12.83 -40.23
N GLU A 411 -16.06 -11.93 -40.40
CA GLU A 411 -14.66 -12.26 -40.62
C GLU A 411 -14.03 -12.95 -39.39
N GLU A 412 -14.49 -12.62 -38.18
CA GLU A 412 -14.15 -13.33 -36.95
C GLU A 412 -14.89 -14.67 -36.75
N HIS A 413 -15.73 -15.07 -37.72
CA HIS A 413 -16.59 -16.26 -37.66
C HIS A 413 -17.61 -16.23 -36.50
N LEU A 414 -17.96 -15.03 -35.98
CA LEU A 414 -18.93 -14.84 -34.90
C LEU A 414 -20.32 -14.47 -35.45
N GLN A 415 -21.00 -15.42 -36.09
CA GLN A 415 -22.26 -15.18 -36.80
C GLN A 415 -23.39 -14.67 -35.91
N ALA A 416 -23.44 -15.04 -34.62
CA ALA A 416 -24.44 -14.52 -33.71
C ALA A 416 -24.22 -13.01 -33.42
N HIS A 417 -22.96 -12.56 -33.34
CA HIS A 417 -22.61 -11.14 -33.20
C HIS A 417 -22.99 -10.36 -34.48
N ALA A 418 -22.64 -10.90 -35.63
CA ALA A 418 -23.05 -10.31 -36.93
C ALA A 418 -24.59 -10.16 -37.03
N ASN A 419 -25.32 -11.21 -36.65
CA ASN A 419 -26.78 -11.18 -36.68
C ASN A 419 -27.37 -10.17 -35.68
N ALA A 420 -26.74 -9.97 -34.51
CA ALA A 420 -27.20 -8.98 -33.53
C ALA A 420 -27.23 -7.56 -34.10
N ALA A 421 -26.29 -7.17 -34.97
CA ALA A 421 -26.31 -5.91 -35.67
C ALA A 421 -27.32 -5.94 -36.83
N LYS A 422 -27.32 -7.01 -37.65
CA LYS A 422 -28.16 -7.19 -38.83
C LYS A 422 -29.65 -7.05 -38.55
N VAL A 423 -30.15 -7.66 -37.49
CA VAL A 423 -31.60 -7.59 -37.16
C VAL A 423 -32.05 -6.19 -36.72
N ARG A 424 -31.12 -5.35 -36.27
CA ARG A 424 -31.39 -3.95 -35.87
C ARG A 424 -31.31 -2.94 -37.00
N MET A 425 -30.83 -3.35 -38.15
CA MET A 425 -30.80 -2.53 -39.38
C MET A 425 -32.13 -2.58 -40.20
N LYS A 426 -33.03 -3.49 -39.84
CA LYS A 426 -34.33 -3.66 -40.48
C LYS A 426 -35.30 -2.50 -40.26
#